data_4b0b187067372c0b312f0d974a59488e
#
_entry.id   4b0b187067372c0b312f0d974a59488e
#
_cell.length_a   1.000
_cell.length_b   1.000
_cell.length_c   1.000
_cell.angle_alpha   90.00
_cell.angle_beta   90.00
_cell.angle_gamma   90.00
#
_symmetry.space_group_name_H-M   'P 1'
#
loop_
_entity.id
_entity.type
_entity.pdbx_description
1 polymer ?
#
loop_
_entity_poly.entity_id
_entity_poly.type
_entity_poly.pdbx_seq_one_letter_code
_entity_poly.pdbx_strand_id
1 'polypeptide(L)'
;MKVIGSLVGASLAIAFTSPANADLADKLSKLVGYVIADSKTIKGWYDESEKEEGAFKGCKHGRVIVFTDNKVLTCAGYGYQYAYRPTAVILAKPTTFQGKTFYDFKMVVEDEIYDMRR
;
A
#
# COMPACT_ATOMS: atom_id res chain seq x y z
N MET A 1 -5.92 -28.98 -44.75
CA MET A 1 -5.81 -28.72 -44.17
C MET A 1 -5.81 -28.31 -43.22
N LYS A 2 -5.82 -28.25 -43.07
CA LYS A 2 -5.83 -27.86 -42.32
C LYS A 2 -5.34 -27.46 -41.37
N VAL A 3 -5.11 -27.36 -41.13
CA VAL A 3 -4.67 -27.05 -40.31
C VAL A 3 -4.48 -26.37 -39.70
N ILE A 4 -4.23 -26.12 -39.66
CA ILE A 4 -4.00 -25.45 -39.29
C ILE A 4 -4.30 -24.74 -38.47
N GLY A 5 -4.58 -24.40 -38.57
CA GLY A 5 -4.84 -23.44 -37.94
C GLY A 5 -4.73 -23.42 -36.77
N SER A 6 -4.69 -23.97 -36.48
CA SER A 6 -4.68 -24.02 -35.25
C SER A 6 -3.70 -23.46 -34.65
N LEU A 7 -2.93 -23.57 -34.96
CA LEU A 7 -1.95 -23.14 -34.34
C LEU A 7 -2.07 -22.04 -33.82
N VAL A 8 -2.39 -21.48 -34.21
CA VAL A 8 -2.54 -20.40 -33.81
C VAL A 8 -2.87 -20.14 -32.56
N GLY A 9 -3.65 -20.61 -32.21
CA GLY A 9 -4.08 -20.13 -31.03
C GLY A 9 -3.05 -20.02 -30.09
N ALA A 10 -2.31 -20.77 -30.18
CA ALA A 10 -1.33 -20.79 -29.26
C ALA A 10 -0.75 -19.54 -29.02
N SER A 11 -0.41 -19.01 -29.93
CA SER A 11 0.38 -17.95 -29.68
C SER A 11 -0.16 -17.04 -28.78
N LEU A 12 -1.26 -16.92 -28.75
CA LEU A 12 -1.68 -15.98 -28.01
C LEU A 12 -1.44 -15.99 -26.71
N ALA A 13 -1.42 -16.88 -26.26
CA ALA A 13 -1.31 -16.92 -24.90
C ALA A 13 -0.26 -16.11 -24.44
N ILE A 14 0.65 -16.01 -25.07
CA ILE A 14 1.67 -15.41 -24.63
C ILE A 14 1.52 -14.10 -24.30
N ALA A 15 0.84 -13.55 -24.96
CA ALA A 15 0.75 -12.22 -24.74
C ALA A 15 0.51 -11.84 -23.38
N PHE A 16 0.35 -12.65 -22.59
CA PHE A 16 0.02 -12.26 -21.37
C PHE A 16 0.97 -12.06 -20.43
N THR A 17 2.12 -11.85 -20.75
CA THR A 17 3.04 -11.65 -19.74
C THR A 17 2.61 -10.54 -18.92
N SER A 18 2.76 -10.66 -17.74
CA SER A 18 2.31 -9.75 -16.79
C SER A 18 3.16 -8.55 -16.63
N PRO A 19 2.61 -7.44 -16.49
CA PRO A 19 3.36 -6.22 -16.26
C PRO A 19 3.55 -5.95 -14.77
N ALA A 20 3.39 -6.92 -13.95
CA ALA A 20 3.45 -6.67 -12.52
C ALA A 20 4.73 -5.98 -12.08
N ASN A 21 5.84 -6.34 -12.66
CA ASN A 21 7.08 -5.71 -12.25
C ASN A 21 7.15 -4.25 -12.68
N ALA A 22 6.59 -3.94 -13.82
CA ALA A 22 6.56 -2.56 -14.26
C ALA A 22 5.66 -1.75 -13.34
N ASP A 23 4.57 -2.34 -12.89
CA ASP A 23 3.70 -1.66 -11.95
C ASP A 23 4.41 -1.38 -10.65
N LEU A 24 5.21 -2.29 -10.17
CA LEU A 24 5.92 -2.09 -8.92
C LEU A 24 6.92 -0.95 -9.05
N ALA A 25 7.66 -0.91 -10.14
CA ALA A 25 8.62 0.16 -10.36
C ALA A 25 7.92 1.51 -10.44
N ASP A 26 6.79 1.58 -11.12
CA ASP A 26 6.03 2.82 -11.18
C ASP A 26 5.56 3.26 -9.80
N LYS A 27 5.12 2.34 -8.98
CA LYS A 27 4.70 2.67 -7.63
C LYS A 27 5.87 3.14 -6.78
N LEU A 28 7.00 2.44 -6.88
CA LEU A 28 8.17 2.80 -6.09
C LEU A 28 8.75 4.14 -6.52
N SER A 29 8.60 4.51 -7.78
CA SER A 29 9.13 5.78 -8.25
C SER A 29 8.49 6.97 -7.55
N LYS A 30 7.31 6.78 -6.99
CA LYS A 30 6.63 7.83 -6.25
C LYS A 30 7.15 7.94 -4.83
N LEU A 31 8.03 7.04 -4.44
CA LEU A 31 8.53 7.01 -3.08
C LEU A 31 9.99 7.45 -2.97
N VAL A 32 10.47 8.14 -4.00
CA VAL A 32 11.84 8.65 -3.97
C VAL A 32 12.00 9.60 -2.79
N GLY A 33 13.04 9.41 -2.02
CA GLY A 33 13.29 10.23 -0.84
C GLY A 33 12.73 9.65 0.45
N TYR A 34 11.86 8.64 0.35
CA TYR A 34 11.34 7.97 1.53
C TYR A 34 12.29 6.86 1.95
N VAL A 35 12.38 6.62 3.24
CA VAL A 35 13.13 5.47 3.76
C VAL A 35 12.13 4.51 4.38
N ILE A 36 12.47 3.24 4.35
CA ILE A 36 11.67 2.24 5.04
C ILE A 36 11.98 2.38 6.52
N ALA A 37 11.02 2.87 7.28
CA ALA A 37 11.23 3.16 8.68
C ALA A 37 10.87 2.00 9.58
N ASP A 38 9.91 1.20 9.20
CA ASP A 38 9.45 0.10 10.04
C ASP A 38 8.60 -0.87 9.22
N SER A 39 8.37 -2.03 9.80
CA SER A 39 7.47 -3.02 9.25
C SER A 39 6.62 -3.52 10.41
N LYS A 40 5.31 -3.40 10.30
CA LYS A 40 4.41 -3.70 11.38
C LYS A 40 3.26 -4.55 10.88
N THR A 41 2.55 -5.19 11.79
CA THR A 41 1.34 -5.90 11.45
C THR A 41 0.15 -5.06 11.90
N ILE A 42 -0.83 -4.91 11.04
CA ILE A 42 -2.04 -4.18 11.37
C ILE A 42 -2.92 -5.05 12.27
N LYS A 43 -3.30 -4.49 13.42
CA LYS A 43 -4.12 -5.16 14.38
C LYS A 43 -5.59 -4.82 14.19
N GLY A 44 -5.88 -3.66 13.65
CA GLY A 44 -7.25 -3.21 13.45
C GLY A 44 -7.28 -1.74 13.11
N TRP A 45 -8.45 -1.18 13.10
CA TRP A 45 -8.64 0.24 12.78
C TRP A 45 -9.88 0.78 13.48
N TYR A 46 -9.96 2.10 13.60
CA TYR A 46 -11.18 2.73 14.08
C TYR A 46 -11.32 4.13 13.47
N ASP A 47 -12.51 4.60 13.40
CA ASP A 47 -12.78 5.99 13.03
C ASP A 47 -13.95 6.47 13.90
N GLU A 48 -14.53 7.60 13.57
CA GLU A 48 -15.55 8.14 14.45
C GLU A 48 -16.86 7.35 14.43
N SER A 49 -17.05 6.47 13.48
CA SER A 49 -18.30 5.73 13.41
C SER A 49 -18.17 4.24 13.66
N GLU A 50 -16.99 3.66 13.46
CA GLU A 50 -16.82 2.22 13.54
C GLU A 50 -15.45 1.84 14.02
N LYS A 51 -15.31 0.58 14.43
CA LYS A 51 -14.01 0.01 14.69
C LYS A 51 -14.05 -1.46 14.33
N GLU A 52 -12.90 -2.03 14.01
CA GLU A 52 -12.82 -3.43 13.67
C GLU A 52 -11.45 -3.98 14.05
N GLU A 53 -11.43 -5.14 14.67
CA GLU A 53 -10.19 -5.79 15.01
C GLU A 53 -9.89 -6.87 13.98
N GLY A 54 -8.62 -7.08 13.70
CA GLY A 54 -8.20 -8.14 12.80
C GLY A 54 -8.28 -7.81 11.33
N ALA A 55 -8.85 -6.70 10.98
CA ALA A 55 -9.06 -6.37 9.58
C ALA A 55 -8.47 -5.02 9.23
N PHE A 56 -8.13 -4.86 7.96
CA PHE A 56 -7.76 -3.58 7.40
C PHE A 56 -8.69 -3.35 6.22
N LYS A 57 -9.38 -2.23 6.21
CA LYS A 57 -10.31 -1.89 5.14
C LYS A 57 -9.85 -0.72 4.31
N GLY A 58 -8.56 -0.50 4.24
CA GLY A 58 -8.04 0.64 3.52
C GLY A 58 -8.10 1.90 4.36
N CYS A 59 -8.02 3.02 3.72
CA CYS A 59 -7.99 4.31 4.39
C CYS A 59 -9.19 5.17 4.05
N LYS A 60 -9.61 5.92 5.06
CA LYS A 60 -10.58 6.97 4.95
C LYS A 60 -9.96 8.09 5.75
N HIS A 61 -10.00 9.30 5.27
CA HIS A 61 -9.34 10.41 5.94
C HIS A 61 -9.73 10.46 7.41
N GLY A 62 -8.76 10.45 8.28
CA GLY A 62 -8.99 10.45 9.72
C GLY A 62 -9.11 9.07 10.36
N ARG A 63 -9.16 8.00 9.58
CA ARG A 63 -9.21 6.66 10.15
C ARG A 63 -7.88 6.33 10.79
N VAL A 64 -7.92 5.75 11.97
CA VAL A 64 -6.72 5.39 12.72
C VAL A 64 -6.42 3.92 12.53
N ILE A 65 -5.20 3.63 12.11
CA ILE A 65 -4.75 2.27 11.92
C ILE A 65 -3.92 1.88 13.15
N VAL A 66 -4.28 0.78 13.77
CA VAL A 66 -3.63 0.31 15.00
C VAL A 66 -2.75 -0.88 14.67
N PHE A 67 -1.52 -0.84 15.12
CA PHE A 67 -0.57 -1.91 14.89
C PHE A 67 -0.44 -2.81 16.12
N THR A 68 0.14 -3.97 15.94
CA THR A 68 0.24 -4.94 17.03
C THR A 68 1.10 -4.46 18.19
N ASP A 69 1.94 -3.46 17.98
CA ASP A 69 2.71 -2.86 19.07
C ASP A 69 1.92 -1.73 19.77
N ASN A 70 0.65 -1.59 19.42
CA ASN A 70 -0.26 -0.59 19.97
C ASN A 70 0.07 0.85 19.55
N LYS A 71 0.97 1.02 18.60
CA LYS A 71 1.18 2.34 18.03
C LYS A 71 0.21 2.52 16.89
N VAL A 72 0.03 3.76 16.47
CA VAL A 72 -0.98 4.08 15.46
C VAL A 72 -0.44 5.05 14.43
N LEU A 73 -1.07 5.03 13.27
CA LEU A 73 -0.94 6.08 12.26
C LEU A 73 -2.34 6.42 11.79
N THR A 74 -2.54 7.65 11.37
CA THR A 74 -3.83 8.10 10.90
C THR A 74 -3.80 8.25 9.38
N CYS A 75 -4.85 7.80 8.73
CA CYS A 75 -4.97 7.93 7.29
C CYS A 75 -5.12 9.40 6.90
N ALA A 76 -4.33 9.84 5.93
CA ALA A 76 -4.42 11.19 5.41
C ALA A 76 -5.04 11.22 4.01
N GLY A 77 -5.53 10.11 3.54
CA GLY A 77 -6.14 10.00 2.23
C GLY A 77 -7.17 8.89 2.21
N TYR A 78 -7.56 8.50 1.02
CA TYR A 78 -8.59 7.49 0.82
C TYR A 78 -8.08 6.36 -0.04
N GLY A 79 -8.56 5.16 0.19
CA GLY A 79 -8.29 4.01 -0.64
C GLY A 79 -8.94 2.79 -0.05
N TYR A 80 -9.53 1.96 -0.87
CA TYR A 80 -10.21 0.78 -0.37
C TYR A 80 -9.39 -0.46 -0.61
N GLN A 81 -9.36 -1.33 0.38
CA GLN A 81 -8.68 -2.60 0.29
C GLN A 81 -9.18 -3.45 1.46
N TYR A 82 -9.21 -4.75 1.32
CA TYR A 82 -9.57 -5.58 2.46
C TYR A 82 -8.50 -6.65 2.66
N ALA A 83 -7.97 -6.73 3.86
CA ALA A 83 -6.97 -7.73 4.21
C ALA A 83 -7.08 -8.06 5.69
N TYR A 84 -6.73 -9.28 6.06
CA TYR A 84 -6.77 -9.71 7.44
C TYR A 84 -5.37 -9.63 8.03
N ARG A 85 -5.20 -8.82 9.05
CA ARG A 85 -3.93 -8.62 9.75
C ARG A 85 -2.73 -8.52 8.81
N PRO A 86 -2.80 -7.62 7.84
CA PRO A 86 -1.72 -7.57 6.85
C PRO A 86 -0.47 -6.92 7.42
N THR A 87 0.65 -7.17 6.76
CA THR A 87 1.88 -6.47 7.05
C THR A 87 1.80 -5.09 6.42
N ALA A 88 2.23 -4.10 7.16
CA ALA A 88 2.31 -2.74 6.68
C ALA A 88 3.76 -2.28 6.74
N VAL A 89 4.29 -1.79 5.63
CA VAL A 89 5.63 -1.20 5.61
C VAL A 89 5.46 0.29 5.75
N ILE A 90 6.10 0.86 6.75
CA ILE A 90 5.99 2.28 7.06
C ILE A 90 7.18 3.00 6.44
N LEU A 91 6.89 4.03 5.68
CA LEU A 91 7.89 4.84 5.02
C LEU A 91 7.86 6.25 5.58
N ALA A 92 9.01 6.86 5.69
CA ALA A 92 9.11 8.22 6.21
C ALA A 92 10.07 9.03 5.35
N LYS A 93 9.73 10.28 5.14
CA LYS A 93 10.57 11.21 4.40
C LYS A 93 10.74 12.46 5.23
N PRO A 94 11.97 12.82 5.62
CA PRO A 94 12.19 14.02 6.39
C PRO A 94 12.21 15.24 5.48
N THR A 95 11.67 16.33 5.97
CA THR A 95 11.73 17.62 5.29
C THR A 95 12.09 18.67 6.33
N THR A 96 13.12 19.44 6.07
CA THR A 96 13.54 20.48 7.00
C THR A 96 13.06 21.84 6.49
N PHE A 97 12.39 22.57 7.36
CA PHE A 97 11.88 23.88 7.02
C PHE A 97 12.07 24.79 8.24
N GLN A 98 12.74 25.90 8.04
CA GLN A 98 13.00 26.87 9.10
C GLN A 98 13.60 26.23 10.35
N GLY A 99 14.57 25.37 10.16
CA GLY A 99 15.28 24.73 11.25
C GLY A 99 14.54 23.59 11.93
N LYS A 100 13.33 23.26 11.48
CA LYS A 100 12.58 22.15 12.05
C LYS A 100 12.44 21.05 11.03
N THR A 101 12.45 19.81 11.50
CA THR A 101 12.29 18.65 10.65
C THR A 101 10.89 18.09 10.81
N PHE A 102 10.22 17.92 9.69
CA PHE A 102 8.90 17.33 9.61
C PHE A 102 9.03 16.03 8.86
N TYR A 103 8.12 15.11 9.09
CA TYR A 103 8.14 13.83 8.43
C TYR A 103 6.83 13.58 7.69
N ASP A 104 6.95 13.18 6.44
CA ASP A 104 5.81 12.70 5.69
C ASP A 104 5.82 11.20 5.82
N PHE A 105 4.68 10.61 6.08
CA PHE A 105 4.57 9.17 6.25
C PHE A 105 3.72 8.56 5.16
N LYS A 106 4.12 7.36 4.73
CA LYS A 106 3.30 6.55 3.86
C LYS A 106 3.29 5.14 4.41
N MET A 107 2.27 4.39 4.05
CA MET A 107 2.14 3.02 4.49
C MET A 107 1.85 2.17 3.27
N VAL A 108 2.59 1.09 3.09
CA VAL A 108 2.37 0.17 1.99
C VAL A 108 1.75 -1.10 2.55
N VAL A 109 0.59 -1.46 2.03
CA VAL A 109 -0.10 -2.69 2.42
C VAL A 109 -0.42 -3.42 1.12
N GLU A 110 0.14 -4.58 0.94
CA GLU A 110 0.03 -5.35 -0.30
C GLU A 110 0.46 -4.46 -1.48
N ASP A 111 -0.40 -4.20 -2.42
CA ASP A 111 -0.04 -3.41 -3.58
C ASP A 111 -0.38 -1.93 -3.46
N GLU A 112 -0.90 -1.50 -2.34
CA GLU A 112 -1.41 -0.14 -2.21
C GLU A 112 -0.55 0.73 -1.32
N ILE A 113 -0.44 1.99 -1.68
CA ILE A 113 0.33 2.97 -0.91
C ILE A 113 -0.64 4.00 -0.37
N TYR A 114 -0.57 4.23 0.93
CA TYR A 114 -1.48 5.16 1.59
C TYR A 114 -0.71 6.32 2.19
N ASP A 115 -1.25 7.52 2.08
CA ASP A 115 -0.70 8.69 2.75
C ASP A 115 -1.15 8.65 4.21
N MET A 116 -0.20 8.81 5.11
CA MET A 116 -0.45 8.70 6.55
C MET A 116 0.07 9.92 7.28
N ARG A 117 -0.39 10.12 8.51
CA ARG A 117 0.16 11.13 9.40
C ARG A 117 0.17 10.58 10.82
N ARG A 118 1.00 11.16 11.65
CA ARG A 118 1.06 10.78 13.04
C ARG A 118 -0.04 11.41 13.83
#